data_e4fb4c0e8456318e36273fbf2890fd1b
#
_entry.id   e4fb4c0e8456318e36273fbf2890fd1b
#
_cell.length_a   1.000
_cell.length_b   1.000
_cell.length_c   1.000
_cell.angle_alpha   90.00
_cell.angle_beta   90.00
_cell.angle_gamma   90.00
#
_symmetry.space_group_name_H-M   'P 1'
#
loop_
_entity.id
_entity.type
_entity.pdbx_description
1 polymer ?
#
loop_
_entity_poly.entity_id
_entity_poly.type
_entity_poly.pdbx_seq_one_letter_code
_entity_poly.pdbx_strand_id
1 'polypeptide(L)'
;MKKAILIIILVVYIASIFVVNFFGLDIKVFDSVTYVEEIRCDTITVQNQNPVTLPPKQSLGGNPLFIFDFVPNADGSDYTSDSESIIYNPNAVQINYEVFPHLADETGVQFEYDKDAMEGVVVFHEVSRTFVFLQPNRAITVTIKAIDGSNASTTVVIMGRIPKNTNSTIQED
;
A
#
# COMPACT_ATOMS: atom_id res chain seq x y z
N MET A 1 -73.47 2.49 -17.12
CA MET A 1 -72.49 1.72 -16.32
C MET A 1 -71.15 1.53 -17.06
N LYS A 2 -71.07 1.02 -18.27
CA LYS A 2 -69.80 0.77 -18.99
C LYS A 2 -68.90 2.01 -19.17
N LYS A 3 -69.46 3.19 -19.46
CA LYS A 3 -68.70 4.45 -19.63
C LYS A 3 -68.06 4.93 -18.29
N ALA A 4 -68.76 4.75 -17.18
CA ALA A 4 -68.20 5.14 -15.86
C ALA A 4 -67.04 4.27 -15.44
N ILE A 5 -67.07 2.97 -15.72
CA ILE A 5 -66.00 2.03 -15.43
C ILE A 5 -64.72 2.41 -16.25
N LEU A 6 -64.93 2.78 -17.52
CA LEU A 6 -63.84 3.16 -18.41
C LEU A 6 -63.14 4.45 -17.94
N ILE A 7 -63.91 5.42 -17.43
CA ILE A 7 -63.36 6.68 -16.87
C ILE A 7 -62.57 6.37 -15.59
N ILE A 8 -63.06 5.49 -14.71
CA ILE A 8 -62.35 5.13 -13.48
C ILE A 8 -61.02 4.46 -13.79
N ILE A 9 -61.02 3.52 -14.77
CA ILE A 9 -59.76 2.85 -15.18
C ILE A 9 -58.76 3.89 -15.73
N LEU A 10 -59.20 4.84 -16.52
CA LEU A 10 -58.35 5.87 -17.07
C LEU A 10 -57.76 6.80 -16.00
N VAL A 11 -58.58 7.15 -15.00
CA VAL A 11 -58.10 7.99 -13.86
C VAL A 11 -57.07 7.25 -13.03
N VAL A 12 -57.30 5.95 -12.74
CA VAL A 12 -56.33 5.14 -12.01
C VAL A 12 -55.01 4.98 -12.79
N TYR A 13 -55.09 4.80 -14.11
CA TYR A 13 -53.93 4.68 -14.96
C TYR A 13 -53.10 5.99 -14.97
N ILE A 14 -53.76 7.15 -15.11
CA ILE A 14 -53.10 8.45 -15.06
C ILE A 14 -52.49 8.70 -13.67
N ALA A 15 -53.20 8.38 -12.61
CA ALA A 15 -52.71 8.50 -11.25
C ALA A 15 -51.48 7.61 -11.02
N SER A 16 -51.47 6.38 -11.57
CA SER A 16 -50.32 5.49 -11.50
C SER A 16 -49.08 6.06 -12.21
N ILE A 17 -49.26 6.69 -13.38
CA ILE A 17 -48.16 7.37 -14.10
C ILE A 17 -47.64 8.56 -13.29
N PHE A 18 -48.50 9.31 -12.63
CA PHE A 18 -48.11 10.41 -11.76
C PHE A 18 -47.32 9.92 -10.55
N VAL A 19 -47.78 8.84 -9.92
CA VAL A 19 -47.08 8.24 -8.77
C VAL A 19 -45.69 7.74 -9.17
N VAL A 20 -45.59 7.06 -10.31
CA VAL A 20 -44.28 6.57 -10.80
C VAL A 20 -43.36 7.71 -11.19
N ASN A 21 -43.87 8.80 -11.77
CA ASN A 21 -43.02 9.95 -12.14
C ASN A 21 -42.67 10.88 -10.96
N PHE A 22 -43.56 11.01 -9.96
CA PHE A 22 -43.34 11.91 -8.82
C PHE A 22 -42.65 11.25 -7.65
N PHE A 23 -42.93 9.98 -7.41
CA PHE A 23 -42.26 9.18 -6.39
C PHE A 23 -41.20 8.29 -7.01
N GLY A 24 -40.75 8.63 -8.24
CA GLY A 24 -39.80 7.83 -9.01
C GLY A 24 -39.28 6.71 -8.16
N LEU A 25 -39.52 5.48 -8.55
CA LEU A 25 -38.77 4.40 -7.90
C LEU A 25 -37.30 4.80 -8.08
N ASP A 26 -36.77 5.58 -7.15
CA ASP A 26 -35.38 5.64 -6.87
C ASP A 26 -35.03 4.20 -6.45
N ILE A 27 -34.94 3.35 -7.47
CA ILE A 27 -34.20 2.12 -7.34
C ILE A 27 -32.80 2.66 -7.10
N LYS A 28 -32.48 2.92 -5.83
CA LYS A 28 -31.11 2.95 -5.40
C LYS A 28 -30.61 1.57 -5.80
N VAL A 29 -30.04 1.50 -7.00
CA VAL A 29 -29.05 0.47 -7.26
C VAL A 29 -28.06 0.73 -6.14
N PHE A 30 -28.11 -0.09 -5.11
CA PHE A 30 -27.03 -0.17 -4.17
C PHE A 30 -25.90 -0.69 -5.03
N ASP A 31 -25.10 0.23 -5.57
CA ASP A 31 -23.78 -0.12 -6.05
C ASP A 31 -23.17 -0.82 -4.85
N SER A 32 -23.02 -2.11 -4.96
CA SER A 32 -22.38 -2.89 -3.91
C SER A 32 -20.96 -2.37 -3.83
N VAL A 33 -20.67 -1.57 -2.79
CA VAL A 33 -19.32 -1.07 -2.55
C VAL A 33 -18.41 -2.28 -2.44
N THR A 34 -17.43 -2.35 -3.31
CA THR A 34 -16.44 -3.42 -3.31
C THR A 34 -15.26 -2.96 -2.46
N TYR A 35 -15.15 -3.55 -1.30
CA TYR A 35 -14.05 -3.26 -0.37
C TYR A 35 -12.79 -4.04 -0.72
N VAL A 36 -11.66 -3.56 -0.22
CA VAL A 36 -10.40 -4.30 -0.23
C VAL A 36 -10.51 -5.52 0.69
N GLU A 37 -10.23 -6.69 0.16
CA GLU A 37 -10.27 -7.96 0.89
C GLU A 37 -8.86 -8.38 1.36
N GLU A 38 -7.86 -8.09 0.54
CA GLU A 38 -6.49 -8.52 0.80
C GLU A 38 -5.48 -7.49 0.27
N ILE A 39 -4.38 -7.32 0.99
CA ILE A 39 -3.20 -6.60 0.53
C ILE A 39 -2.03 -7.57 0.53
N ARG A 40 -1.34 -7.72 -0.60
CA ARG A 40 -0.14 -8.56 -0.74
C ARG A 40 1.09 -7.69 -0.94
N CYS A 41 2.17 -8.10 -0.31
CA CYS A 41 3.48 -7.51 -0.52
C CYS A 41 4.49 -8.63 -0.76
N ASP A 42 4.81 -8.86 -2.01
CA ASP A 42 5.68 -9.95 -2.43
C ASP A 42 7.10 -9.49 -2.71
N THR A 43 7.32 -8.20 -2.88
CA THR A 43 8.63 -7.63 -3.19
C THR A 43 8.83 -6.25 -2.60
N ILE A 44 10.09 -5.86 -2.44
CA ILE A 44 10.52 -4.47 -2.24
C ILE A 44 11.43 -4.05 -3.39
N THR A 45 11.50 -2.76 -3.68
CA THR A 45 12.46 -2.20 -4.63
C THR A 45 13.45 -1.31 -3.88
N VAL A 46 14.73 -1.67 -3.92
CA VAL A 46 15.81 -0.81 -3.43
C VAL A 46 16.12 0.20 -4.51
N GLN A 47 15.98 1.48 -4.17
CA GLN A 47 16.25 2.57 -5.09
C GLN A 47 17.79 2.75 -5.18
N ASN A 48 18.29 2.71 -6.39
CA ASN A 48 19.69 2.91 -6.69
C ASN A 48 19.76 3.44 -8.13
N GLN A 49 20.93 3.81 -8.63
CA GLN A 49 21.11 4.10 -10.06
C GLN A 49 20.55 2.99 -10.96
N ASN A 50 20.59 1.74 -10.46
CA ASN A 50 19.93 0.59 -11.04
C ASN A 50 19.01 -0.04 -10.00
N PRO A 51 17.71 0.29 -9.95
CA PRO A 51 16.79 -0.25 -8.98
C PRO A 51 16.73 -1.79 -8.99
N VAL A 52 16.78 -2.39 -7.80
CA VAL A 52 16.76 -3.85 -7.65
C VAL A 52 15.53 -4.26 -6.87
N THR A 53 14.74 -5.15 -7.46
CA THR A 53 13.55 -5.74 -6.80
C THR A 53 13.96 -7.02 -6.07
N LEU A 54 13.63 -7.09 -4.79
CA LEU A 54 14.00 -8.19 -3.90
C LEU A 54 12.75 -8.89 -3.36
N PRO A 55 12.70 -10.23 -3.41
CA PRO A 55 11.70 -11.02 -2.70
C PRO A 55 12.03 -11.14 -1.20
N PRO A 56 11.08 -11.58 -0.36
CA PRO A 56 11.35 -11.85 1.04
C PRO A 56 12.35 -13.01 1.18
N LYS A 57 13.32 -12.87 2.08
CA LYS A 57 14.33 -13.91 2.31
C LYS A 57 13.91 -14.90 3.40
N GLN A 58 13.12 -14.46 4.35
CA GLN A 58 12.72 -15.22 5.54
C GLN A 58 11.33 -14.75 6.01
N SER A 59 10.82 -15.40 7.06
CA SER A 59 9.67 -14.92 7.82
C SER A 59 10.12 -14.61 9.24
N LEU A 60 9.71 -13.46 9.76
CA LEU A 60 9.96 -13.05 11.14
C LEU A 60 8.62 -12.83 11.85
N GLY A 61 8.32 -13.69 12.83
CA GLY A 61 7.03 -13.62 13.53
C GLY A 61 5.81 -13.84 12.62
N GLY A 62 5.97 -14.63 11.55
CA GLY A 62 4.91 -14.85 10.54
C GLY A 62 4.88 -13.82 9.40
N ASN A 63 5.59 -12.69 9.54
CA ASN A 63 5.62 -11.64 8.53
C ASN A 63 6.79 -11.83 7.56
N PRO A 64 6.66 -11.50 6.26
CA PRO A 64 7.75 -11.55 5.32
C PRO A 64 8.87 -10.58 5.72
N LEU A 65 10.12 -11.09 5.76
CA LEU A 65 11.32 -10.32 6.06
C LEU A 65 12.10 -10.07 4.79
N PHE A 66 12.22 -8.80 4.43
CA PHE A 66 13.04 -8.33 3.32
C PHE A 66 14.39 -7.85 3.84
N ILE A 67 15.46 -8.31 3.21
CA ILE A 67 16.82 -7.93 3.58
C ILE A 67 17.51 -7.38 2.33
N PHE A 68 18.01 -6.15 2.43
CA PHE A 68 18.82 -5.53 1.39
C PHE A 68 20.22 -5.19 1.90
N ASP A 69 21.16 -5.02 0.98
CA ASP A 69 22.51 -4.65 1.31
C ASP A 69 22.59 -3.13 1.57
N PHE A 70 22.85 -2.77 2.83
CA PHE A 70 23.01 -1.39 3.24
C PHE A 70 24.39 -0.88 2.80
N VAL A 71 24.41 0.27 2.15
CA VAL A 71 25.64 0.93 1.69
C VAL A 71 25.95 2.06 2.67
N PRO A 72 27.02 1.93 3.49
CA PRO A 72 27.43 3.00 4.39
C PRO A 72 27.93 4.19 3.56
N ASN A 73 27.61 5.39 4.01
CA ASN A 73 28.08 6.61 3.35
C ASN A 73 29.60 6.72 3.49
N ALA A 74 30.31 6.86 2.38
CA ALA A 74 31.78 6.87 2.37
C ALA A 74 32.39 8.08 3.11
N ASP A 75 31.64 9.18 3.21
CA ASP A 75 32.06 10.42 3.89
C ASP A 75 31.46 10.58 5.29
N GLY A 76 30.64 9.60 5.73
CA GLY A 76 29.94 9.62 7.02
C GLY A 76 28.85 10.68 7.12
N SER A 77 28.50 11.37 6.03
CA SER A 77 27.37 12.27 6.00
C SER A 77 26.07 11.48 5.99
N ASP A 78 25.11 11.91 6.79
CA ASP A 78 23.75 11.36 6.74
C ASP A 78 23.18 11.61 5.34
N TYR A 79 22.59 10.60 4.75
CA TYR A 79 21.82 10.77 3.53
C TYR A 79 20.66 11.71 3.83
N THR A 80 20.83 12.98 3.40
CA THR A 80 19.76 13.96 3.56
C THR A 80 18.56 13.56 2.74
N SER A 81 17.41 13.76 3.33
CA SER A 81 16.10 13.34 2.81
C SER A 81 15.57 14.24 1.67
N ASP A 82 16.41 14.91 0.93
CA ASP A 82 15.99 15.75 -0.19
C ASP A 82 15.41 14.90 -1.31
N SER A 83 14.24 15.28 -1.80
CA SER A 83 13.40 14.50 -2.72
C SER A 83 14.12 14.06 -4.01
N GLU A 84 15.10 14.82 -4.47
CA GLU A 84 15.91 14.46 -5.65
C GLU A 84 16.96 13.38 -5.33
N SER A 85 17.45 13.31 -4.10
CA SER A 85 18.45 12.33 -3.67
C SER A 85 17.86 10.94 -3.38
N ILE A 86 16.56 10.85 -3.12
CA ILE A 86 15.88 9.58 -2.76
C ILE A 86 15.97 8.56 -3.90
N ILE A 87 15.80 8.99 -5.14
CA ILE A 87 15.79 8.11 -6.32
C ILE A 87 17.15 7.43 -6.53
N TYR A 88 18.22 8.06 -6.07
CA TYR A 88 19.59 7.55 -6.22
C TYR A 88 20.19 7.02 -4.92
N ASN A 89 19.43 7.08 -3.82
CA ASN A 89 19.91 6.64 -2.52
C ASN A 89 19.86 5.10 -2.44
N PRO A 90 21.02 4.41 -2.31
CA PRO A 90 21.08 2.95 -2.27
C PRO A 90 20.43 2.34 -1.02
N ASN A 91 20.11 3.16 -0.01
CA ASN A 91 19.43 2.75 1.22
C ASN A 91 17.95 3.14 1.23
N ALA A 92 17.45 3.64 0.11
CA ALA A 92 16.04 3.94 -0.07
C ALA A 92 15.29 2.71 -0.58
N VAL A 93 14.19 2.36 0.09
CA VAL A 93 13.41 1.16 -0.18
C VAL A 93 11.95 1.53 -0.39
N GLN A 94 11.40 1.11 -1.51
CA GLN A 94 9.97 1.19 -1.81
C GLN A 94 9.33 -0.17 -1.61
N ILE A 95 8.19 -0.21 -0.93
CA ILE A 95 7.41 -1.44 -0.75
C ILE A 95 6.47 -1.59 -1.96
N ASN A 96 6.57 -2.73 -2.66
CA ASN A 96 5.67 -3.06 -3.74
C ASN A 96 4.50 -3.87 -3.16
N TYR A 97 3.30 -3.37 -3.34
CA TYR A 97 2.10 -4.03 -2.84
C TYR A 97 1.01 -4.06 -3.89
N GLU A 98 0.15 -5.04 -3.79
CA GLU A 98 -1.05 -5.19 -4.61
C GLU A 98 -2.27 -5.26 -3.72
N VAL A 99 -3.36 -4.66 -4.18
CA VAL A 99 -4.66 -4.61 -3.48
C VAL A 99 -5.64 -5.50 -4.22
N PHE A 100 -6.35 -6.34 -3.50
CA PHE A 100 -7.35 -7.25 -4.06
C PHE A 100 -8.73 -7.05 -3.40
N PRO A 101 -9.84 -7.14 -4.17
CA PRO A 101 -9.84 -7.25 -5.64
C PRO A 101 -9.35 -5.95 -6.30
N HIS A 102 -8.76 -6.05 -7.49
CA HIS A 102 -8.30 -4.87 -8.26
C HIS A 102 -9.43 -3.92 -8.67
N LEU A 103 -10.67 -4.37 -8.54
CA LEU A 103 -11.89 -3.60 -8.82
C LEU A 103 -12.50 -3.02 -7.54
N ALA A 104 -11.78 -2.98 -6.43
CA ALA A 104 -12.24 -2.26 -5.24
C ALA A 104 -12.47 -0.78 -5.57
N ASP A 105 -13.54 -0.21 -5.02
CA ASP A 105 -13.94 1.18 -5.30
C ASP A 105 -12.88 2.18 -4.82
N GLU A 106 -12.18 1.83 -3.74
CA GLU A 106 -11.04 2.58 -3.24
C GLU A 106 -9.87 1.63 -2.94
N THR A 107 -8.72 1.86 -3.57
CA THR A 107 -7.49 1.07 -3.42
C THR A 107 -6.40 1.80 -2.64
N GLY A 108 -6.73 2.91 -2.00
CA GLY A 108 -5.81 3.68 -1.19
C GLY A 108 -5.31 2.89 0.02
N VAL A 109 -4.03 3.10 0.38
CA VAL A 109 -3.43 2.51 1.57
C VAL A 109 -2.67 3.54 2.37
N GLN A 110 -2.55 3.28 3.67
CA GLN A 110 -1.66 4.00 4.58
C GLN A 110 -0.58 3.06 5.12
N PHE A 111 0.58 3.64 5.44
CA PHE A 111 1.71 2.93 6.03
C PHE A 111 1.79 3.28 7.52
N GLU A 112 1.72 2.26 8.38
CA GLU A 112 1.83 2.41 9.82
C GLU A 112 3.13 1.76 10.29
N TYR A 113 3.93 2.49 11.08
CA TYR A 113 5.15 1.99 11.71
C TYR A 113 5.42 2.80 12.98
N ASP A 114 6.23 2.25 13.87
CA ASP A 114 6.61 2.92 15.13
C ASP A 114 7.60 4.07 14.82
N LYS A 115 7.08 5.29 14.69
CA LYS A 115 7.88 6.48 14.35
C LYS A 115 8.87 6.82 15.45
N ASP A 116 8.49 6.67 16.71
CA ASP A 116 9.32 7.05 17.87
C ASP A 116 10.51 6.08 18.02
N ALA A 117 10.26 4.76 17.85
CA ALA A 117 11.32 3.77 17.89
C ALA A 117 12.27 3.83 16.69
N MET A 118 11.83 4.44 15.57
CA MET A 118 12.59 4.55 14.33
C MET A 118 13.20 5.93 14.09
N GLU A 119 13.08 6.85 15.05
CA GLU A 119 13.72 8.16 14.97
C GLU A 119 15.25 8.01 14.81
N GLY A 120 15.81 8.68 13.80
CA GLY A 120 17.24 8.57 13.45
C GLY A 120 17.68 7.22 12.86
N VAL A 121 16.74 6.27 12.66
CA VAL A 121 17.01 4.97 12.05
C VAL A 121 16.49 4.92 10.62
N VAL A 122 15.27 5.43 10.41
CA VAL A 122 14.58 5.42 9.12
C VAL A 122 13.79 6.71 8.95
N VAL A 123 13.78 7.25 7.74
CA VAL A 123 12.91 8.37 7.34
C VAL A 123 11.93 7.87 6.30
N PHE A 124 10.63 8.16 6.49
CA PHE A 124 9.60 7.83 5.52
C PHE A 124 9.18 9.05 4.71
N HIS A 125 9.23 8.93 3.39
CA HIS A 125 8.77 9.93 2.44
C HIS A 125 7.36 9.57 1.94
N GLU A 126 6.37 10.30 2.38
CA GLU A 126 4.96 10.02 2.07
C GLU A 126 4.65 10.11 0.57
N VAL A 127 5.23 11.10 -0.13
CA VAL A 127 4.95 11.34 -1.55
C VAL A 127 5.47 10.20 -2.43
N SER A 128 6.70 9.77 -2.20
CA SER A 128 7.33 8.66 -2.95
C SER A 128 7.04 7.29 -2.35
N ARG A 129 6.42 7.24 -1.15
CA ARG A 129 6.18 6.00 -0.37
C ARG A 129 7.46 5.19 -0.16
N THR A 130 8.54 5.88 0.15
CA THR A 130 9.90 5.32 0.24
C THR A 130 10.44 5.46 1.66
N PHE A 131 11.00 4.39 2.18
CA PHE A 131 11.73 4.35 3.45
C PHE A 131 13.22 4.52 3.20
N VAL A 132 13.84 5.54 3.77
CA VAL A 132 15.29 5.75 3.69
C VAL A 132 15.93 5.29 4.99
N PHE A 133 16.76 4.26 4.92
CA PHE A 133 17.46 3.72 6.07
C PHE A 133 18.74 4.54 6.33
N LEU A 134 18.87 5.07 7.54
CA LEU A 134 20.02 5.84 8.00
C LEU A 134 21.04 4.97 8.75
N GLN A 135 20.59 3.84 9.31
CA GLN A 135 21.42 2.94 10.09
C GLN A 135 21.30 1.48 9.60
N PRO A 136 22.43 0.77 9.53
CA PRO A 136 22.43 -0.65 9.19
C PRO A 136 22.01 -1.53 10.36
N ASN A 137 21.65 -2.78 10.05
CA ASN A 137 21.31 -3.84 11.01
C ASN A 137 20.14 -3.48 11.94
N ARG A 138 19.30 -2.57 11.51
CA ARG A 138 18.01 -2.25 12.14
C ARG A 138 16.88 -2.74 11.27
N ALA A 139 15.90 -3.37 11.89
CA ALA A 139 14.68 -3.83 11.23
C ALA A 139 13.54 -2.88 11.57
N ILE A 140 12.76 -2.54 10.56
CA ILE A 140 11.48 -1.85 10.75
C ILE A 140 10.34 -2.81 10.44
N THR A 141 9.26 -2.68 11.21
CA THR A 141 7.99 -3.36 10.92
C THR A 141 7.03 -2.32 10.36
N VAL A 142 6.50 -2.60 9.19
CA VAL A 142 5.58 -1.70 8.49
C VAL A 142 4.28 -2.45 8.24
N THR A 143 3.17 -1.88 8.69
CA THR A 143 1.83 -2.37 8.36
C THR A 143 1.24 -1.51 7.26
N ILE A 144 0.81 -2.13 6.18
CA ILE A 144 0.11 -1.52 5.06
C ILE A 144 -1.37 -1.81 5.26
N LYS A 145 -2.18 -0.76 5.39
CA LYS A 145 -3.59 -0.87 5.73
C LYS A 145 -4.46 -0.16 4.70
N ALA A 146 -5.54 -0.79 4.28
CA ALA A 146 -6.53 -0.17 3.40
C ALA A 146 -7.23 1.00 4.11
N ILE A 147 -7.53 2.07 3.36
CA ILE A 147 -8.25 3.25 3.89
C ILE A 147 -9.74 3.23 3.58
N ASP A 148 -10.23 2.22 2.87
CA ASP A 148 -11.64 2.03 2.49
C ASP A 148 -12.56 1.58 3.64
N GLY A 149 -12.02 1.38 4.84
CA GLY A 149 -12.75 0.90 6.01
C GLY A 149 -12.88 -0.63 6.12
N SER A 150 -12.28 -1.40 5.22
CA SER A 150 -12.34 -2.88 5.22
C SER A 150 -11.55 -3.55 6.35
N ASN A 151 -10.59 -2.87 6.95
CA ASN A 151 -9.58 -3.43 7.85
C ASN A 151 -8.58 -4.39 7.18
N ALA A 152 -8.59 -4.52 5.85
CA ALA A 152 -7.58 -5.30 5.15
C ALA A 152 -6.19 -4.70 5.40
N SER A 153 -5.24 -5.55 5.79
CA SER A 153 -3.88 -5.12 6.07
C SER A 153 -2.88 -6.24 5.87
N THR A 154 -1.63 -5.86 5.60
CA THR A 154 -0.49 -6.77 5.59
C THR A 154 0.67 -6.15 6.33
N THR A 155 1.49 -6.96 6.97
CA THR A 155 2.65 -6.49 7.73
C THR A 155 3.91 -7.08 7.15
N VAL A 156 4.92 -6.24 6.95
CA VAL A 156 6.22 -6.61 6.42
C VAL A 156 7.33 -6.14 7.34
N VAL A 157 8.45 -6.83 7.31
CA VAL A 157 9.66 -6.44 8.04
C VAL A 157 10.77 -6.16 7.04
N ILE A 158 11.46 -5.03 7.18
CA ILE A 158 12.54 -4.62 6.27
C ILE A 158 13.79 -4.35 7.09
N MET A 159 14.93 -4.85 6.64
CA MET A 159 16.22 -4.66 7.30
C MET A 159 17.33 -4.37 6.27
N GLY A 160 18.04 -3.27 6.47
CA GLY A 160 19.30 -3.00 5.78
C GLY A 160 20.46 -3.68 6.50
N ARG A 161 21.22 -4.53 5.80
CA ARG A 161 22.35 -5.27 6.37
C ARG A 161 23.64 -4.91 5.66
N ILE A 162 24.71 -4.67 6.42
CA ILE A 162 26.06 -4.56 5.81
C ILE A 162 26.45 -5.95 5.32
N PRO A 163 26.75 -6.12 4.00
CA PRO A 163 27.21 -7.38 3.47
C PRO A 163 28.53 -7.79 4.16
N LYS A 164 28.63 -9.05 4.59
CA LYS A 164 29.92 -9.57 5.03
C LYS A 164 30.83 -9.65 3.81
N ASN A 165 31.94 -8.91 3.81
CA ASN A 165 33.00 -9.09 2.82
C ASN A 165 33.48 -10.56 2.88
N THR A 166 33.12 -11.33 1.90
CA THR A 166 33.55 -12.73 1.74
C THR A 166 34.96 -12.84 1.11
N ASN A 167 35.66 -11.70 0.95
CA ASN A 167 37.00 -11.66 0.39
C ASN A 167 38.08 -11.62 1.48
N SER A 168 38.10 -12.60 2.37
CA SER A 168 39.37 -13.00 2.99
C SER A 168 39.87 -14.22 2.19
N THR A 169 40.41 -13.97 1.03
CA THR A 169 41.38 -14.90 0.42
C THR A 169 42.60 -14.88 1.35
N ILE A 170 42.66 -15.90 2.22
CA ILE A 170 43.91 -16.18 2.94
C ILE A 170 44.88 -16.53 1.85
N GLN A 171 45.78 -15.64 1.52
CA GLN A 171 47.05 -16.02 0.92
C GLN A 171 47.84 -16.69 2.06
N GLU A 172 47.84 -18.02 2.05
CA GLU A 172 48.87 -18.78 2.74
C GLU A 172 50.17 -18.68 1.88
N ASP A 173 51.15 -18.04 2.43
CA ASP A 173 52.55 -18.14 1.96
C ASP A 173 53.16 -19.49 2.37
#